data_7339c0c34719d95b0a7d1e726c1215cd
#
_entry.id   7339c0c34719d95b0a7d1e726c1215cd
#
_cell.length_a   1.000
_cell.length_b   1.000
_cell.length_c   1.000
_cell.angle_alpha   90.00
_cell.angle_beta   90.00
_cell.angle_gamma   90.00
#
_symmetry.space_group_name_H-M   'P 1'
#
loop_
_entity.id
_entity.type
_entity.pdbx_description
1 polymer ?
#
loop_
_entity_poly.entity_id
_entity_poly.type
_entity_poly.pdbx_seq_one_letter_code
_entity_poly.pdbx_strand_id
1 'polypeptide(L)'
;MSESISEIHQRERLLRLDAHIRFEFELTAQRMTYLAIAESFLFSTFILALANSSSPNVHPLLLRVISMVPWFGMLLATIVLASVIGSISLTRKLRRERFILEGEIPQSALHPDVSHASWEIVLGHLPPVCVSSAFLGAWILIWPSSSSLWP
;
A
#
# COMPACT_ATOMS: atom_id res chain seq x y z
N MET A 1 -9.66 6.04 -45.34
CA MET A 1 -10.41 5.61 -44.16
C MET A 1 -10.14 6.65 -43.09
N SER A 2 -11.04 7.62 -42.91
CA SER A 2 -10.88 8.71 -41.96
C SER A 2 -11.47 8.25 -40.60
N GLU A 3 -10.63 8.02 -39.61
CA GLU A 3 -11.09 7.90 -38.22
C GLU A 3 -11.90 9.17 -37.88
N SER A 4 -13.06 8.99 -37.26
CA SER A 4 -13.85 10.15 -36.85
C SER A 4 -13.15 10.87 -35.68
N ILE A 5 -13.28 12.17 -35.60
CA ILE A 5 -12.68 13.00 -34.53
C ILE A 5 -13.12 12.49 -33.16
N SER A 6 -14.31 11.91 -33.03
CA SER A 6 -14.84 11.32 -31.80
C SER A 6 -14.06 10.05 -31.37
N GLU A 7 -13.64 9.21 -32.32
CA GLU A 7 -12.85 7.98 -32.05
C GLU A 7 -11.44 8.34 -31.56
N ILE A 8 -10.83 9.38 -32.10
CA ILE A 8 -9.51 9.86 -31.66
C ILE A 8 -9.59 10.35 -30.22
N HIS A 9 -10.61 11.14 -29.87
CA HIS A 9 -10.78 11.62 -28.50
C HIS A 9 -11.08 10.49 -27.49
N GLN A 10 -11.84 9.48 -27.87
CA GLN A 10 -12.10 8.32 -27.01
C GLN A 10 -10.82 7.51 -26.78
N ARG A 11 -10.01 7.29 -27.79
CA ARG A 11 -8.70 6.63 -27.66
C ARG A 11 -7.75 7.37 -26.73
N GLU A 12 -7.67 8.69 -26.88
CA GLU A 12 -6.86 9.50 -25.96
C GLU A 12 -7.33 9.38 -24.49
N ARG A 13 -8.65 9.35 -24.26
CA ARG A 13 -9.19 9.16 -22.90
C ARG A 13 -8.83 7.80 -22.33
N LEU A 14 -8.91 6.73 -23.11
CA LEU A 14 -8.49 5.40 -22.69
C LEU A 14 -7.00 5.34 -22.33
N LEU A 15 -6.13 5.91 -23.15
CA LEU A 15 -4.70 5.96 -22.89
C LEU A 15 -4.38 6.74 -21.59
N ARG A 16 -5.09 7.83 -21.32
CA ARG A 16 -4.94 8.58 -20.07
C ARG A 16 -5.40 7.77 -18.85
N LEU A 17 -6.49 7.03 -18.96
CA LEU A 17 -6.98 6.15 -17.88
C LEU A 17 -5.97 5.03 -17.59
N ASP A 18 -5.41 4.41 -18.63
CA ASP A 18 -4.39 3.37 -18.46
C ASP A 18 -3.11 3.91 -17.83
N ALA A 19 -2.67 5.08 -18.23
CA ALA A 19 -1.52 5.75 -17.61
C ALA A 19 -1.79 6.05 -16.12
N HIS A 20 -3.00 6.49 -15.77
CA HIS A 20 -3.38 6.76 -14.38
C HIS A 20 -3.41 5.49 -13.52
N ILE A 21 -3.95 4.40 -14.07
CA ILE A 21 -3.98 3.10 -13.39
C ILE A 21 -2.55 2.60 -13.14
N ARG A 22 -1.66 2.66 -14.12
CA ARG A 22 -0.24 2.27 -13.96
C ARG A 22 0.45 3.13 -12.91
N PHE A 23 0.24 4.43 -12.93
CA PHE A 23 0.81 5.35 -11.95
C PHE A 23 0.38 5.02 -10.52
N GLU A 24 -0.89 4.67 -10.29
CA GLU A 24 -1.38 4.24 -8.97
C GLU A 24 -0.72 2.94 -8.49
N PHE A 25 -0.44 2.00 -9.39
CA PHE A 25 0.29 0.78 -9.04
C PHE A 25 1.74 1.08 -8.64
N GLU A 26 2.43 1.96 -9.39
CA GLU A 26 3.79 2.38 -9.07
C GLU A 26 3.87 3.11 -7.72
N LEU A 27 2.93 4.02 -7.45
CA LEU A 27 2.83 4.69 -6.16
C LEU A 27 2.59 3.71 -5.01
N THR A 28 1.74 2.71 -5.22
CA THR A 28 1.47 1.69 -4.21
C THR A 28 2.73 0.87 -3.92
N ALA A 29 3.48 0.47 -4.95
CA ALA A 29 4.74 -0.25 -4.80
C ALA A 29 5.79 0.60 -4.04
N GLN A 30 5.92 1.88 -4.34
CA GLN A 30 6.81 2.80 -3.63
C GLN A 30 6.42 2.94 -2.16
N ARG A 31 5.13 3.13 -1.85
CA ARG A 31 4.63 3.21 -0.46
C ARG A 31 4.97 1.95 0.33
N MET A 32 4.83 0.77 -0.31
CA MET A 32 5.18 -0.51 0.32
C MET A 32 6.67 -0.63 0.59
N THR A 33 7.51 -0.19 -0.34
CA THR A 33 8.97 -0.17 -0.16
C THR A 33 9.36 0.73 1.01
N TYR A 34 8.82 1.94 1.08
CA TYR A 34 9.07 2.85 2.20
C TYR A 34 8.57 2.30 3.53
N LEU A 35 7.38 1.66 3.56
CA LEU A 35 6.89 0.99 4.76
C LEU A 35 7.86 -0.09 5.22
N ALA A 36 8.27 -0.99 4.32
CA ALA A 36 9.16 -2.09 4.66
C ALA A 36 10.50 -1.60 5.22
N ILE A 37 11.07 -0.55 4.62
CA ILE A 37 12.32 0.07 5.10
C ILE A 37 12.12 0.68 6.48
N ALA A 38 11.10 1.50 6.66
CA ALA A 38 10.84 2.18 7.92
C ALA A 38 10.53 1.19 9.06
N GLU A 39 9.70 0.18 8.78
CA GLU A 39 9.39 -0.87 9.75
C GLU A 39 10.61 -1.70 10.13
N SER A 40 11.50 -2.01 9.17
CA SER A 40 12.76 -2.70 9.45
C SER A 40 13.64 -1.89 10.41
N PHE A 41 13.71 -0.57 10.24
CA PHE A 41 14.41 0.31 11.16
C PHE A 41 13.77 0.34 12.55
N LEU A 42 12.45 0.45 12.62
CA LEU A 42 11.71 0.48 13.89
C LEU A 42 11.89 -0.84 14.65
N PHE A 43 11.75 -1.99 13.97
CA PHE A 43 11.98 -3.30 14.58
C PHE A 43 13.42 -3.47 15.06
N SER A 44 14.41 -3.09 14.24
CA SER A 44 15.82 -3.18 14.62
C SER A 44 16.14 -2.31 15.83
N THR A 45 15.62 -1.07 15.84
CA THR A 45 15.78 -0.15 16.97
C THR A 45 15.12 -0.68 18.23
N PHE A 46 13.91 -1.24 18.10
CA PHE A 46 13.18 -1.83 19.23
C PHE A 46 13.92 -3.02 19.82
N ILE A 47 14.38 -3.97 19.00
CA ILE A 47 15.12 -5.15 19.45
C ILE A 47 16.43 -4.75 20.12
N LEU A 48 17.17 -3.81 19.53
CA LEU A 48 18.43 -3.32 20.11
C LEU A 48 18.20 -2.63 21.45
N ALA A 49 17.17 -1.81 21.55
CA ALA A 49 16.81 -1.13 22.79
C ALA A 49 16.36 -2.12 23.86
N LEU A 50 15.56 -3.15 23.48
CA LEU A 50 15.14 -4.21 24.39
C LEU A 50 16.33 -5.03 24.90
N ALA A 51 17.28 -5.40 24.04
CA ALA A 51 18.48 -6.13 24.44
C ALA A 51 19.32 -5.35 25.46
N ASN A 52 19.38 -4.03 25.33
CA ASN A 52 20.11 -3.15 26.26
C ASN A 52 19.32 -2.81 27.53
N SER A 53 18.00 -3.09 27.56
CA SER A 53 17.16 -2.77 28.72
C SER A 53 17.45 -3.66 29.96
N SER A 54 18.12 -4.79 29.79
CA SER A 54 18.51 -5.71 30.86
C SER A 54 19.76 -5.26 31.61
N SER A 55 20.40 -4.17 31.23
CA SER A 55 21.58 -3.63 31.91
C SER A 55 21.17 -2.92 33.21
N PRO A 56 21.91 -3.12 34.34
CA PRO A 56 21.57 -2.52 35.62
C PRO A 56 21.62 -0.97 35.64
N ASN A 57 22.23 -0.36 34.63
CA ASN A 57 22.38 1.10 34.51
C ASN A 57 21.56 1.69 33.34
N VAL A 58 20.35 1.16 33.10
CA VAL A 58 19.50 1.62 31.98
C VAL A 58 19.08 3.06 32.21
N HIS A 59 19.39 3.92 31.23
CA HIS A 59 18.98 5.29 31.26
C HIS A 59 17.45 5.40 31.05
N PRO A 60 16.71 6.18 31.87
CA PRO A 60 15.25 6.26 31.78
C PRO A 60 14.72 6.71 30.41
N LEU A 61 15.53 7.46 29.65
CA LEU A 61 15.21 7.82 28.28
C LEU A 61 15.09 6.60 27.35
N LEU A 62 15.89 5.55 27.57
CA LEU A 62 15.83 4.34 26.75
C LEU A 62 14.48 3.64 26.92
N LEU A 63 13.98 3.54 28.15
CA LEU A 63 12.67 2.94 28.43
C LEU A 63 11.53 3.73 27.75
N ARG A 64 11.61 5.07 27.73
CA ARG A 64 10.64 5.89 27.01
C ARG A 64 10.69 5.65 25.50
N VAL A 65 11.88 5.53 24.90
CA VAL A 65 12.02 5.21 23.47
C VAL A 65 11.39 3.85 23.17
N ILE A 66 11.69 2.81 23.96
CA ILE A 66 11.13 1.47 23.79
C ILE A 66 9.59 1.52 23.78
N SER A 67 8.99 2.29 24.67
CA SER A 67 7.52 2.40 24.73
C SER A 67 6.89 3.18 23.58
N MET A 68 7.62 4.13 23.00
CA MET A 68 7.11 4.96 21.88
C MET A 68 7.22 4.26 20.51
N VAL A 69 8.23 3.43 20.32
CA VAL A 69 8.49 2.78 19.02
C VAL A 69 7.27 1.98 18.50
N PRO A 70 6.58 1.14 19.29
CA PRO A 70 5.39 0.43 18.81
C PRO A 70 4.26 1.36 18.34
N TRP A 71 4.08 2.51 19.00
CA TRP A 71 3.09 3.51 18.59
C TRP A 71 3.40 4.08 17.21
N PHE A 72 4.66 4.43 16.96
CA PHE A 72 5.09 4.93 15.65
C PHE A 72 4.94 3.87 14.56
N GLY A 73 5.30 2.61 14.86
CA GLY A 73 5.11 1.50 13.93
C GLY A 73 3.63 1.27 13.59
N MET A 74 2.75 1.20 14.59
CA MET A 74 1.30 1.07 14.38
C MET A 74 0.73 2.23 13.57
N LEU A 75 1.13 3.46 13.89
CA LEU A 75 0.68 4.66 13.17
C LEU A 75 1.10 4.60 11.71
N LEU A 76 2.36 4.30 11.44
CA LEU A 76 2.90 4.21 10.09
C LEU A 76 2.21 3.11 9.27
N ALA A 77 2.09 1.90 9.83
CA ALA A 77 1.40 0.79 9.19
C ALA A 77 -0.07 1.13 8.89
N THR A 78 -0.76 1.82 9.80
CA THR A 78 -2.15 2.24 9.62
C THR A 78 -2.30 3.27 8.50
N ILE A 79 -1.41 4.27 8.44
CA ILE A 79 -1.42 5.30 7.38
C ILE A 79 -1.23 4.66 6.00
N VAL A 80 -0.25 3.75 5.88
CA VAL A 80 0.02 3.07 4.61
C VAL A 80 -1.13 2.14 4.24
N LEU A 81 -1.69 1.38 5.18
CA LEU A 81 -2.85 0.53 4.94
C LEU A 81 -4.06 1.34 4.43
N ALA A 82 -4.37 2.46 5.08
CA ALA A 82 -5.45 3.35 4.64
C ALA A 82 -5.20 3.90 3.23
N SER A 83 -3.94 4.28 2.94
CA SER A 83 -3.53 4.75 1.61
C SER A 83 -3.67 3.67 0.53
N VAL A 84 -3.32 2.41 0.83
CA VAL A 84 -3.49 1.26 -0.08
C VAL A 84 -4.98 1.00 -0.35
N ILE A 85 -5.83 1.03 0.68
CA ILE A 85 -7.28 0.86 0.53
C ILE A 85 -7.87 1.98 -0.35
N GLY A 86 -7.41 3.22 -0.15
CA GLY A 86 -7.79 4.36 -0.98
C GLY A 86 -7.42 4.16 -2.45
N SER A 87 -6.19 3.72 -2.73
CA SER A 87 -5.70 3.42 -4.08
C SER A 87 -6.51 2.30 -4.75
N ILE A 88 -6.86 1.24 -4.02
CA ILE A 88 -7.74 0.16 -4.51
C ILE A 88 -9.10 0.71 -4.92
N SER A 89 -9.70 1.57 -4.09
CA SER A 89 -11.01 2.16 -4.35
C SER A 89 -10.99 3.05 -5.60
N LEU A 90 -9.94 3.87 -5.76
CA LEU A 90 -9.72 4.71 -6.92
C LEU A 90 -9.52 3.88 -8.20
N THR A 91 -8.66 2.87 -8.14
CA THR A 91 -8.39 1.97 -9.27
C THR A 91 -9.66 1.25 -9.74
N ARG A 92 -10.52 0.79 -8.81
CA ARG A 92 -11.83 0.19 -9.14
C ARG A 92 -12.74 1.17 -9.87
N LYS A 93 -12.76 2.44 -9.45
CA LYS A 93 -13.57 3.48 -10.10
C LYS A 93 -13.06 3.75 -11.52
N LEU A 94 -11.74 3.94 -11.70
CA LEU A 94 -11.13 4.19 -13.01
C LEU A 94 -11.36 3.02 -13.98
N ARG A 95 -11.28 1.78 -13.51
CA ARG A 95 -11.58 0.60 -14.33
C ARG A 95 -13.04 0.53 -14.76
N ARG A 96 -13.97 0.91 -13.87
CA ARG A 96 -15.39 0.97 -14.23
C ARG A 96 -15.64 2.00 -15.31
N GLU A 97 -15.01 3.18 -15.22
CA GLU A 97 -15.09 4.22 -16.26
C GLU A 97 -14.48 3.72 -17.59
N ARG A 98 -13.34 3.04 -17.54
CA ARG A 98 -12.73 2.40 -18.70
C ARG A 98 -13.68 1.40 -19.36
N PHE A 99 -14.29 0.50 -18.59
CA PHE A 99 -15.20 -0.52 -19.10
C PHE A 99 -16.41 0.09 -19.82
N ILE A 100 -16.95 1.19 -19.32
CA ILE A 100 -18.04 1.93 -19.96
C ILE A 100 -17.57 2.49 -21.29
N LEU A 101 -16.41 3.11 -21.36
CA LEU A 101 -15.84 3.68 -22.57
C LEU A 101 -15.49 2.62 -23.62
N GLU A 102 -14.98 1.46 -23.20
CA GLU A 102 -14.69 0.33 -24.09
C GLU A 102 -15.96 -0.25 -24.73
N GLY A 103 -17.08 -0.28 -24.00
CA GLY A 103 -18.38 -0.73 -24.54
C GLY A 103 -18.96 0.18 -25.64
N GLU A 104 -18.47 1.42 -25.73
CA GLU A 104 -18.88 2.38 -26.77
C GLU A 104 -18.01 2.29 -28.05
N ILE A 105 -16.89 1.55 -28.01
CA ILE A 105 -15.94 1.44 -29.13
C ILE A 105 -16.14 0.11 -29.87
N PRO A 106 -16.20 0.10 -31.22
CA PRO A 106 -16.32 -1.15 -31.98
C PRO A 106 -15.14 -2.08 -31.69
N GLN A 107 -15.43 -3.36 -31.40
CA GLN A 107 -14.45 -4.39 -31.00
C GLN A 107 -13.26 -4.56 -31.97
N SER A 108 -13.39 -4.14 -33.21
CA SER A 108 -12.31 -4.18 -34.21
C SER A 108 -11.16 -3.22 -33.94
N ALA A 109 -11.35 -2.23 -33.05
CA ALA A 109 -10.36 -1.20 -32.71
C ALA A 109 -9.64 -1.48 -31.36
N LEU A 110 -10.07 -2.52 -30.63
CA LEU A 110 -9.51 -2.89 -29.33
C LEU A 110 -8.34 -3.87 -29.50
N HIS A 111 -7.22 -3.56 -28.85
CA HIS A 111 -6.10 -4.49 -28.72
C HIS A 111 -6.56 -5.72 -27.90
N PRO A 112 -6.28 -6.97 -28.37
CA PRO A 112 -6.76 -8.20 -27.73
C PRO A 112 -6.14 -8.51 -26.36
N ASP A 113 -5.22 -7.68 -25.85
CA ASP A 113 -4.30 -8.02 -24.77
C ASP A 113 -4.79 -7.69 -23.35
N VAL A 114 -6.04 -7.30 -23.18
CA VAL A 114 -6.58 -7.05 -21.83
C VAL A 114 -7.64 -8.07 -21.49
N SER A 115 -7.23 -9.31 -21.32
CA SER A 115 -8.09 -10.33 -20.76
C SER A 115 -8.44 -9.98 -19.31
N HIS A 116 -9.73 -9.85 -19.07
CA HIS A 116 -10.34 -9.35 -17.84
C HIS A 116 -10.35 -10.39 -16.72
N ALA A 117 -9.24 -10.97 -16.37
CA ALA A 117 -9.20 -11.84 -15.21
C ALA A 117 -9.32 -11.00 -13.93
N SER A 118 -10.52 -10.94 -13.39
CA SER A 118 -10.83 -10.25 -12.10
C SER A 118 -9.90 -10.69 -10.97
N TRP A 119 -9.35 -11.89 -11.03
CA TRP A 119 -8.45 -12.46 -10.04
C TRP A 119 -7.03 -11.87 -10.08
N GLU A 120 -6.52 -11.43 -11.26
CA GLU A 120 -5.22 -10.76 -11.37
C GLU A 120 -5.21 -9.43 -10.60
N ILE A 121 -6.37 -8.76 -10.57
CA ILE A 121 -6.56 -7.53 -9.83
C ILE A 121 -6.49 -7.79 -8.33
N VAL A 122 -7.15 -8.84 -7.89
CA VAL A 122 -7.16 -9.25 -6.48
C VAL A 122 -5.74 -9.63 -6.06
N LEU A 123 -5.02 -10.42 -6.85
CA LEU A 123 -3.64 -10.80 -6.58
C LEU A 123 -2.68 -9.60 -6.56
N GLY A 124 -2.87 -8.61 -7.44
CA GLY A 124 -2.02 -7.41 -7.45
C GLY A 124 -2.17 -6.52 -6.20
N HIS A 125 -3.34 -6.54 -5.54
CA HIS A 125 -3.60 -5.73 -4.34
C HIS A 125 -3.48 -6.51 -3.03
N LEU A 126 -3.51 -7.83 -3.08
CA LEU A 126 -3.44 -8.69 -1.89
C LEU A 126 -2.11 -8.53 -1.13
N PRO A 127 -0.92 -8.54 -1.79
CA PRO A 127 0.35 -8.37 -1.08
C PRO A 127 0.47 -7.06 -0.30
N PRO A 128 0.14 -5.87 -0.83
CA PRO A 128 0.19 -4.63 -0.08
C PRO A 128 -0.69 -4.63 1.17
N VAL A 129 -1.91 -5.14 1.07
CA VAL A 129 -2.83 -5.22 2.21
C VAL A 129 -2.32 -6.22 3.25
N CYS A 130 -1.87 -7.40 2.83
CA CYS A 130 -1.34 -8.42 3.73
C CYS A 130 -0.09 -7.95 4.47
N VAL A 131 0.87 -7.34 3.78
CA VAL A 131 2.11 -6.86 4.39
C VAL A 131 1.84 -5.74 5.39
N SER A 132 1.03 -4.73 5.03
CA SER A 132 0.67 -3.66 5.97
C SER A 132 -0.07 -4.19 7.19
N SER A 133 -0.99 -5.15 7.00
CA SER A 133 -1.73 -5.79 8.09
C SER A 133 -0.84 -6.65 8.96
N ALA A 134 0.16 -7.32 8.39
CA ALA A 134 1.13 -8.12 9.14
C ALA A 134 2.01 -7.25 10.05
N PHE A 135 2.50 -6.11 9.57
CA PHE A 135 3.24 -5.16 10.39
C PHE A 135 2.37 -4.61 11.53
N LEU A 136 1.13 -4.20 11.22
CA LEU A 136 0.20 -3.74 12.24
C LEU A 136 -0.07 -4.81 13.30
N GLY A 137 -0.31 -6.05 12.88
CA GLY A 137 -0.51 -7.20 13.77
C GLY A 137 0.72 -7.49 14.64
N ALA A 138 1.92 -7.41 14.07
CA ALA A 138 3.16 -7.60 14.81
C ALA A 138 3.31 -6.56 15.93
N TRP A 139 3.03 -5.29 15.66
CA TRP A 139 3.08 -4.24 16.68
C TRP A 139 2.02 -4.41 17.78
N ILE A 140 0.80 -4.83 17.41
CA ILE A 140 -0.27 -5.14 18.38
C ILE A 140 0.14 -6.27 19.30
N LEU A 141 0.82 -7.30 18.79
CA LEU A 141 1.31 -8.43 19.59
C LEU A 141 2.46 -8.04 20.55
N ILE A 142 3.31 -7.13 20.10
CA ILE A 142 4.46 -6.64 20.91
C ILE A 142 4.01 -5.65 21.98
N TRP A 143 2.92 -4.92 21.76
CA TRP A 143 2.39 -3.88 22.64
C TRP A 143 2.21 -4.30 24.11
N PRO A 144 1.58 -5.45 24.45
CA PRO A 144 1.38 -5.84 25.85
C PRO A 144 2.69 -6.10 26.58
N SER A 145 3.71 -6.63 25.88
CA SER A 145 5.02 -6.89 26.47
C SER A 145 5.80 -5.61 26.79
N SER A 146 5.58 -4.55 26.02
CA SER A 146 6.20 -3.25 26.27
C SER A 146 5.50 -2.47 27.40
N SER A 147 4.18 -2.64 27.57
CA SER A 147 3.41 -1.97 28.63
C SER A 147 3.71 -2.48 30.04
N SER A 148 4.15 -3.73 30.16
CA SER A 148 4.56 -4.33 31.44
C SER A 148 5.91 -3.80 31.98
N LEU A 149 6.64 -3.05 31.18
CA LEU A 149 7.90 -2.38 31.57
C LEU A 149 7.69 -1.02 32.26
N TRP A 150 6.44 -0.60 32.41
CA TRP A 150 6.10 0.61 33.16
C TRP A 150 5.83 0.27 34.62
N PRO A 151 6.48 0.98 35.59
CA PRO A 151 6.14 0.84 37.00
C PRO A 151 4.74 1.42 37.28
#